data_08450ff9db041725034dda2c5c10f191
#
_entry.id   08450ff9db041725034dda2c5c10f191
#
_cell.length_a   1.000
_cell.length_b   1.000
_cell.length_c   1.000
_cell.angle_alpha   90.00
_cell.angle_beta   90.00
_cell.angle_gamma   90.00
#
_symmetry.space_group_name_H-M   'P 1'
#
loop_
_entity.id
_entity.type
_entity.pdbx_description
1 polymer ?
#
loop_
_entity_poly.entity_id
_entity_poly.type
_entity_poly.pdbx_seq_one_letter_code
_entity_poly.pdbx_strand_id
1 'polypeptide(L)'
;MTNGSPQERPFLAKITNSTAYCYCIAAVSVFLYIQDIFQDILVMSSSLASPAIHVVSKLTIPEQRLGYFMVCVFILSVIIVGWDTIRKGKQLMLVKNHRWMYVLMLITCLLNLGPVFFILVNIFLKTEWFKRLYNSAKEFQQDQRQLELALSSTKTKEALFENMPMLVIVCLKWH
;
A
#
# COMPACT_ATOMS: atom_id res chain seq x y z
N MET A 1 22.15 24.95 21.85
CA MET A 1 22.12 25.23 20.42
C MET A 1 23.23 24.43 19.78
N THR A 2 22.95 23.22 19.36
CA THR A 2 23.94 22.33 18.70
C THR A 2 23.86 22.60 17.19
N ASN A 3 24.86 23.33 16.70
CA ASN A 3 25.11 23.52 15.29
C ASN A 3 25.50 22.15 14.68
N GLY A 4 24.50 21.40 14.17
CA GLY A 4 24.76 20.22 13.35
C GLY A 4 25.56 20.63 12.12
N SER A 5 26.73 20.03 11.95
CA SER A 5 27.72 20.40 10.94
C SER A 5 27.11 20.34 9.53
N PRO A 6 27.40 21.31 8.66
CA PRO A 6 26.89 21.35 7.28
C PRO A 6 27.35 20.16 6.40
N GLN A 7 28.28 19.32 6.90
CA GLN A 7 28.87 18.19 6.17
C GLN A 7 28.04 16.91 6.11
N GLU A 8 27.09 16.71 7.07
CA GLU A 8 26.29 15.48 7.08
C GLU A 8 25.19 15.43 6.02
N ARG A 9 24.69 16.59 5.62
CA ARG A 9 23.58 16.68 4.65
C ARG A 9 23.91 16.12 3.26
N PRO A 10 25.09 16.41 2.64
CA PRO A 10 25.42 15.89 1.31
C PRO A 10 25.66 14.37 1.29
N PHE A 11 26.15 13.78 2.40
CA PHE A 11 26.39 12.34 2.50
C PHE A 11 25.07 11.56 2.55
N LEU A 12 24.12 11.96 3.38
CA LEU A 12 22.79 11.35 3.45
C LEU A 12 22.05 11.49 2.13
N ALA A 13 22.11 12.66 1.48
CA ALA A 13 21.51 12.86 0.16
C ALA A 13 22.12 11.94 -0.92
N LYS A 14 23.42 11.65 -0.84
CA LYS A 14 24.09 10.73 -1.75
C LYS A 14 23.68 9.29 -1.55
N ILE A 15 23.48 8.86 -0.30
CA ILE A 15 22.99 7.51 0.03
C ILE A 15 21.54 7.35 -0.43
N THR A 16 20.67 8.30 -0.09
CA THR A 16 19.24 8.23 -0.41
C THR A 16 18.93 8.26 -1.91
N ASN A 17 19.84 8.83 -2.70
CA ASN A 17 19.74 8.85 -4.17
C ASN A 17 20.47 7.68 -4.85
N SER A 18 21.10 6.80 -4.10
CA SER A 18 21.74 5.60 -4.64
C SER A 18 20.67 4.65 -5.19
N THR A 19 20.90 4.14 -6.40
CA THR A 19 20.03 3.14 -7.05
C THR A 19 19.86 1.89 -6.17
N ALA A 20 20.94 1.43 -5.53
CA ALA A 20 20.92 0.29 -4.61
C ALA A 20 20.00 0.55 -3.40
N TYR A 21 20.06 1.73 -2.81
CA TYR A 21 19.16 2.12 -1.71
C TYR A 21 17.69 2.12 -2.15
N CYS A 22 17.37 2.63 -3.33
CA CYS A 22 16.01 2.61 -3.87
C CYS A 22 15.50 1.15 -4.05
N TYR A 23 16.33 0.24 -4.57
CA TYR A 23 15.96 -1.17 -4.70
C TYR A 23 15.78 -1.86 -3.35
N CYS A 24 16.63 -1.60 -2.38
CA CYS A 24 16.48 -2.15 -1.03
C CYS A 24 15.16 -1.68 -0.38
N ILE A 25 14.85 -0.39 -0.44
CA ILE A 25 13.59 0.13 0.10
C ILE A 25 12.39 -0.46 -0.63
N ALA A 26 12.44 -0.58 -1.96
CA ALA A 26 11.39 -1.19 -2.75
C ALA A 26 11.14 -2.64 -2.30
N ALA A 27 12.22 -3.44 -2.18
CA ALA A 27 12.13 -4.83 -1.75
C ALA A 27 11.54 -4.96 -0.34
N VAL A 28 12.01 -4.16 0.61
CA VAL A 28 11.48 -4.13 1.99
C VAL A 28 10.00 -3.73 2.00
N SER A 29 9.62 -2.69 1.26
CA SER A 29 8.22 -2.24 1.19
C SER A 29 7.31 -3.32 0.63
N VAL A 30 7.71 -4.00 -0.45
CA VAL A 30 6.94 -5.11 -1.03
C VAL A 30 6.84 -6.27 -0.06
N PHE A 31 7.93 -6.63 0.60
CA PHE A 31 7.96 -7.73 1.57
C PHE A 31 7.01 -7.46 2.75
N LEU A 32 7.08 -6.27 3.35
CA LEU A 32 6.20 -5.90 4.46
C LEU A 32 4.72 -5.93 4.04
N TYR A 33 4.41 -5.47 2.84
CA TYR A 33 3.05 -5.46 2.34
C TYR A 33 2.51 -6.89 2.07
N ILE A 34 3.33 -7.77 1.52
CA ILE A 34 2.98 -9.19 1.33
C ILE A 34 2.77 -9.88 2.70
N GLN A 35 3.62 -9.57 3.68
CA GLN A 35 3.50 -10.11 5.03
C GLN A 35 2.18 -9.68 5.67
N ASP A 36 1.78 -8.43 5.51
CA ASP A 36 0.52 -7.89 6.03
C ASP A 36 -0.69 -8.65 5.46
N ILE A 37 -0.78 -8.77 4.13
CA ILE A 37 -1.83 -9.55 3.46
C ILE A 37 -1.86 -11.01 3.95
N PHE A 38 -0.68 -11.62 4.13
CA PHE A 38 -0.61 -13.01 4.60
C PHE A 38 -1.11 -13.15 6.02
N GLN A 39 -0.80 -12.21 6.90
CA GLN A 39 -1.31 -12.17 8.27
C GLN A 39 -2.84 -12.02 8.30
N ASP A 40 -3.40 -11.15 7.48
CA ASP A 40 -4.84 -10.96 7.36
C ASP A 40 -5.54 -12.26 6.93
N ILE A 41 -5.01 -12.95 5.92
CA ILE A 41 -5.53 -14.24 5.46
C ILE A 41 -5.46 -15.29 6.58
N LEU A 42 -4.37 -15.36 7.33
CA LEU A 42 -4.23 -16.28 8.46
C LEU A 42 -5.26 -15.98 9.56
N VAL A 43 -5.44 -14.73 9.92
CA VAL A 43 -6.42 -14.31 10.94
C VAL A 43 -7.85 -14.63 10.49
N MET A 44 -8.19 -14.34 9.24
CA MET A 44 -9.49 -14.68 8.66
C MET A 44 -9.73 -16.19 8.67
N SER A 45 -8.77 -16.98 8.19
CA SER A 45 -8.89 -18.44 8.12
C SER A 45 -9.00 -19.08 9.49
N SER A 46 -8.23 -18.63 10.48
CA SER A 46 -8.30 -19.11 11.85
C SER A 46 -9.67 -18.80 12.49
N SER A 47 -10.22 -17.62 12.22
CA SER A 47 -11.54 -17.22 12.74
C SER A 47 -12.68 -18.02 12.11
N LEU A 48 -12.59 -18.37 10.83
CA LEU A 48 -13.58 -19.20 10.16
C LEU A 48 -13.56 -20.65 10.65
N ALA A 49 -12.39 -21.16 11.04
CA ALA A 49 -12.21 -22.51 11.55
C ALA A 49 -12.51 -22.65 13.05
N SER A 50 -12.59 -21.56 13.79
CA SER A 50 -12.75 -21.58 15.25
C SER A 50 -14.20 -21.84 15.66
N PRO A 51 -14.46 -22.79 16.58
CA PRO A 51 -15.77 -22.97 17.21
C PRO A 51 -16.02 -22.01 18.37
N ALA A 52 -15.09 -21.10 18.67
CA ALA A 52 -15.18 -20.22 19.83
C ALA A 52 -16.37 -19.25 19.75
N ILE A 53 -16.86 -18.86 20.92
CA ILE A 53 -17.97 -17.92 21.09
C ILE A 53 -17.47 -16.75 21.94
N HIS A 54 -17.59 -15.53 21.42
CA HIS A 54 -17.25 -14.31 22.14
C HIS A 54 -18.50 -13.69 22.77
N VAL A 55 -18.41 -13.31 24.04
CA VAL A 55 -19.50 -12.65 24.76
C VAL A 55 -19.10 -11.18 24.97
N VAL A 56 -19.77 -10.28 24.26
CA VAL A 56 -19.55 -8.84 24.40
C VAL A 56 -20.85 -8.19 24.88
N SER A 57 -20.85 -7.64 26.10
CA SER A 57 -22.00 -6.90 26.66
C SER A 57 -23.35 -7.58 26.47
N LYS A 58 -23.51 -8.88 26.84
CA LYS A 58 -24.71 -9.70 26.66
C LYS A 58 -24.99 -10.20 25.23
N LEU A 59 -24.16 -9.81 24.25
CA LEU A 59 -24.27 -10.32 22.89
C LEU A 59 -23.30 -11.48 22.69
N THR A 60 -23.83 -12.64 22.32
CA THR A 60 -23.04 -13.83 21.98
C THR A 60 -22.75 -13.85 20.48
N ILE A 61 -21.50 -13.68 20.11
CA ILE A 61 -21.10 -13.66 18.71
C ILE A 61 -20.21 -14.87 18.42
N PRO A 62 -20.64 -15.83 17.58
CA PRO A 62 -19.77 -16.90 17.12
C PRO A 62 -18.58 -16.35 16.34
N GLU A 63 -17.37 -16.85 16.61
CA GLU A 63 -16.14 -16.39 15.95
C GLU A 63 -16.21 -16.54 14.43
N GLN A 64 -16.88 -17.57 13.94
CA GLN A 64 -17.13 -17.76 12.51
C GLN A 64 -17.84 -16.56 11.86
N ARG A 65 -18.81 -15.94 12.54
CA ARG A 65 -19.48 -14.72 12.02
C ARG A 65 -18.53 -13.55 11.94
N LEU A 66 -17.64 -13.40 12.91
CA LEU A 66 -16.57 -12.41 12.84
C LEU A 66 -15.63 -12.69 11.66
N GLY A 67 -15.27 -13.96 11.44
CA GLY A 67 -14.48 -14.39 10.28
C GLY A 67 -15.15 -14.01 8.94
N TYR A 68 -16.43 -14.31 8.76
CA TYR A 68 -17.17 -13.88 7.55
C TYR A 68 -17.22 -12.38 7.39
N PHE A 69 -17.42 -11.64 8.47
CA PHE A 69 -17.40 -10.18 8.42
C PHE A 69 -16.02 -9.64 7.99
N MET A 70 -14.92 -10.22 8.51
CA MET A 70 -13.56 -9.88 8.09
C MET A 70 -13.33 -10.12 6.60
N VAL A 71 -13.80 -11.26 6.07
CA VAL A 71 -13.73 -11.56 4.63
C VAL A 71 -14.48 -10.51 3.81
N CYS A 72 -15.69 -10.13 4.24
CA CYS A 72 -16.47 -9.09 3.55
C CYS A 72 -15.74 -7.73 3.56
N VAL A 73 -15.17 -7.33 4.70
CA VAL A 73 -14.38 -6.10 4.83
C VAL A 73 -13.16 -6.14 3.93
N PHE A 74 -12.43 -7.25 3.90
CA PHE A 74 -11.27 -7.43 3.05
C PHE A 74 -11.62 -7.32 1.56
N ILE A 75 -12.66 -8.03 1.10
CA ILE A 75 -13.13 -7.95 -0.30
C ILE A 75 -13.53 -6.51 -0.65
N LEU A 76 -14.25 -5.82 0.24
CA LEU A 76 -14.66 -4.44 0.03
C LEU A 76 -13.46 -3.50 -0.08
N SER A 77 -12.45 -3.69 0.78
CA SER A 77 -11.20 -2.95 0.74
C SER A 77 -10.47 -3.15 -0.60
N VAL A 78 -10.31 -4.40 -1.05
CA VAL A 78 -9.71 -4.72 -2.36
C VAL A 78 -10.40 -3.99 -3.50
N ILE A 79 -11.74 -3.98 -3.50
CA ILE A 79 -12.52 -3.30 -4.54
C ILE A 79 -12.31 -1.79 -4.47
N ILE A 80 -12.43 -1.17 -3.30
CA ILE A 80 -12.34 0.29 -3.13
C ILE A 80 -10.92 0.78 -3.43
N VAL A 81 -9.91 0.14 -2.82
CA VAL A 81 -8.51 0.52 -2.99
C VAL A 81 -8.03 0.22 -4.41
N GLY A 82 -8.41 -0.93 -4.97
CA GLY A 82 -8.09 -1.30 -6.34
C GLY A 82 -8.70 -0.32 -7.36
N TRP A 83 -9.96 0.03 -7.20
CA TRP A 83 -10.63 1.02 -8.06
C TRP A 83 -9.97 2.39 -7.99
N ASP A 84 -9.64 2.86 -6.78
CA ASP A 84 -8.95 4.13 -6.57
C ASP A 84 -7.55 4.13 -7.20
N THR A 85 -6.82 3.03 -7.06
CA THR A 85 -5.50 2.83 -7.66
C THR A 85 -5.57 2.89 -9.18
N ILE A 86 -6.53 2.20 -9.80
CA ILE A 86 -6.73 2.21 -11.26
C ILE A 86 -7.11 3.61 -11.74
N ARG A 87 -8.03 4.27 -11.05
CA ARG A 87 -8.47 5.62 -11.40
C ARG A 87 -7.33 6.63 -11.38
N LYS A 88 -6.52 6.62 -10.33
CA LYS A 88 -5.38 7.54 -10.18
C LYS A 88 -4.21 7.16 -11.08
N GLY A 89 -3.92 5.86 -11.17
CA GLY A 89 -2.86 5.37 -12.04
C GLY A 89 -3.07 5.74 -13.49
N LYS A 90 -4.31 5.70 -14.00
CA LYS A 90 -4.64 6.16 -15.36
C LYS A 90 -4.36 7.65 -15.60
N GLN A 91 -4.22 8.46 -14.56
CA GLN A 91 -3.89 9.88 -14.69
C GLN A 91 -2.39 10.12 -14.86
N LEU A 92 -1.54 9.16 -14.47
CA LEU A 92 -0.10 9.25 -14.63
C LEU A 92 0.28 9.18 -16.11
N MET A 93 1.10 10.12 -16.55
CA MET A 93 1.62 10.17 -17.93
C MET A 93 2.45 8.93 -18.26
N LEU A 94 3.20 8.41 -17.28
CA LEU A 94 3.96 7.17 -17.41
C LEU A 94 3.05 5.97 -17.79
N VAL A 95 1.89 5.84 -17.15
CA VAL A 95 0.93 4.77 -17.44
C VAL A 95 0.26 4.97 -18.80
N LYS A 96 0.00 6.22 -19.19
CA LYS A 96 -0.56 6.56 -20.52
C LYS A 96 0.42 6.25 -21.65
N ASN A 97 1.69 6.54 -21.45
CA ASN A 97 2.72 6.41 -22.48
C ASN A 97 3.25 4.97 -22.61
N HIS A 98 3.13 4.18 -21.54
CA HIS A 98 3.70 2.82 -21.49
C HIS A 98 2.63 1.78 -21.12
N ARG A 99 2.15 1.00 -22.09
CA ARG A 99 1.14 -0.05 -21.89
C ARG A 99 1.53 -1.09 -20.84
N TRP A 100 2.81 -1.43 -20.75
CA TRP A 100 3.28 -2.40 -19.74
C TRP A 100 3.12 -1.89 -18.31
N MET A 101 3.22 -0.57 -18.07
CA MET A 101 2.95 0.03 -16.76
C MET A 101 1.47 -0.10 -16.37
N TYR A 102 0.57 0.02 -17.36
CA TYR A 102 -0.85 -0.21 -17.12
C TYR A 102 -1.13 -1.67 -16.74
N VAL A 103 -0.51 -2.62 -17.45
CA VAL A 103 -0.64 -4.05 -17.13
C VAL A 103 -0.08 -4.35 -15.73
N LEU A 104 1.10 -3.81 -15.39
CA LEU A 104 1.69 -3.96 -14.06
C LEU A 104 0.76 -3.41 -12.97
N MET A 105 0.16 -2.24 -13.19
CA MET A 105 -0.81 -1.66 -12.27
C MET A 105 -2.04 -2.58 -12.08
N LEU A 106 -2.58 -3.16 -13.14
CA LEU A 106 -3.70 -4.09 -13.05
C LEU A 106 -3.35 -5.35 -12.28
N ILE A 107 -2.17 -5.92 -12.54
CA ILE A 107 -1.68 -7.11 -11.81
C ILE A 107 -1.55 -6.80 -10.32
N THR A 108 -0.95 -5.66 -9.96
CA THR A 108 -0.82 -5.26 -8.55
C THR A 108 -2.19 -5.04 -7.89
N CYS A 109 -3.16 -4.47 -8.59
CA CYS A 109 -4.53 -4.34 -8.06
C CYS A 109 -5.20 -5.69 -7.83
N LEU A 110 -5.05 -6.66 -8.75
CA LEU A 110 -5.62 -8.00 -8.61
C LEU A 110 -5.02 -8.77 -7.43
N LEU A 111 -3.75 -8.53 -7.11
CA LEU A 111 -3.06 -9.13 -5.97
C LEU A 111 -3.27 -8.38 -4.66
N ASN A 112 -4.18 -7.41 -4.61
CA ASN A 112 -4.36 -6.46 -3.50
C ASN A 112 -3.09 -5.64 -3.18
N LEU A 113 -2.18 -5.51 -4.13
CA LEU A 113 -0.93 -4.75 -4.02
C LEU A 113 -1.03 -3.36 -4.68
N GLY A 114 -2.25 -2.82 -4.82
CA GLY A 114 -2.48 -1.53 -5.49
C GLY A 114 -1.62 -0.38 -4.95
N PRO A 115 -1.55 -0.17 -3.62
CA PRO A 115 -0.68 0.86 -3.03
C PRO A 115 0.81 0.63 -3.32
N VAL A 116 1.25 -0.62 -3.41
CA VAL A 116 2.65 -0.97 -3.72
C VAL A 116 3.06 -0.46 -5.10
N PHE A 117 2.15 -0.47 -6.08
CA PHE A 117 2.41 0.12 -7.39
C PHE A 117 2.87 1.58 -7.27
N PHE A 118 2.17 2.40 -6.51
CA PHE A 118 2.54 3.81 -6.33
C PHE A 118 3.84 3.96 -5.52
N ILE A 119 4.05 3.10 -4.51
CA ILE A 119 5.29 3.10 -3.73
C ILE A 119 6.48 2.80 -4.65
N LEU A 120 6.39 1.75 -5.46
CA LEU A 120 7.43 1.37 -6.39
C LEU A 120 7.71 2.47 -7.42
N VAL A 121 6.67 3.02 -8.04
CA VAL A 121 6.84 4.14 -8.99
C VAL A 121 7.52 5.32 -8.30
N ASN A 122 7.11 5.70 -7.09
CA ASN A 122 7.70 6.81 -6.34
C ASN A 122 9.20 6.59 -6.02
N ILE A 123 9.55 5.36 -5.63
CA ILE A 123 10.95 5.01 -5.35
C ILE A 123 11.78 5.06 -6.64
N PHE A 124 11.28 4.46 -7.71
CA PHE A 124 12.00 4.37 -8.98
C PHE A 124 12.10 5.70 -9.73
N LEU A 125 11.17 6.65 -9.51
CA LEU A 125 11.29 8.01 -10.04
C LEU A 125 12.60 8.72 -9.64
N LYS A 126 13.23 8.30 -8.54
CA LYS A 126 14.51 8.81 -8.09
C LYS A 126 15.70 8.27 -8.91
N THR A 127 15.50 7.21 -9.68
CA THR A 127 16.56 6.61 -10.50
C THR A 127 16.64 7.24 -11.87
N GLU A 128 17.87 7.46 -12.38
CA GLU A 128 18.09 8.05 -13.70
C GLU A 128 17.52 7.18 -14.84
N TRP A 129 17.56 5.86 -14.67
CA TRP A 129 16.98 4.94 -15.65
C TRP A 129 15.47 5.17 -15.82
N PHE A 130 14.75 5.33 -14.72
CA PHE A 130 13.30 5.50 -14.76
C PHE A 130 12.89 6.88 -15.29
N LYS A 131 13.70 7.91 -15.03
CA LYS A 131 13.49 9.26 -15.59
C LYS A 131 13.53 9.27 -17.12
N ARG A 132 14.30 8.37 -17.73
CA ARG A 132 14.39 8.24 -19.19
C ARG A 132 13.12 7.73 -19.85
N LEU A 133 12.17 7.19 -19.08
CA LEU A 133 10.86 6.76 -19.58
C LEU A 133 9.92 7.94 -19.87
N TYR A 134 10.26 9.14 -19.43
CA TYR A 134 9.49 10.35 -19.68
C TYR A 134 9.99 11.09 -20.91
N ASN A 135 9.04 11.56 -21.72
CA ASN A 135 9.34 12.34 -22.93
C ASN A 135 9.75 13.79 -22.61
N SER A 136 9.31 14.30 -21.45
CA SER A 136 9.63 15.67 -21.05
C SER A 136 9.73 15.85 -19.53
N ALA A 137 10.50 16.86 -19.11
CA ALA A 137 10.62 17.22 -17.70
C ALA A 137 9.26 17.67 -17.09
N LYS A 138 8.35 18.22 -17.91
CA LYS A 138 7.01 18.61 -17.45
C LYS A 138 6.16 17.39 -17.09
N GLU A 139 6.18 16.34 -17.92
CA GLU A 139 5.48 15.09 -17.63
C GLU A 139 5.99 14.45 -16.34
N PHE A 140 7.31 14.41 -16.15
CA PHE A 140 7.94 13.92 -14.94
C PHE A 140 7.47 14.66 -13.69
N GLN A 141 7.50 16.00 -13.70
CA GLN A 141 7.06 16.82 -12.57
C GLN A 141 5.56 16.66 -12.28
N GLN A 142 4.74 16.54 -13.33
CA GLN A 142 3.32 16.31 -13.20
C GLN A 142 3.04 14.97 -12.51
N ASP A 143 3.69 13.90 -12.96
CA ASP A 143 3.52 12.56 -12.38
C ASP A 143 4.03 12.52 -10.94
N GLN A 144 5.12 13.18 -10.61
CA GLN A 144 5.63 13.25 -9.25
C GLN A 144 4.60 13.85 -8.29
N ARG A 145 3.97 14.97 -8.65
CA ARG A 145 2.93 15.60 -7.83
C ARG A 145 1.68 14.71 -7.70
N GLN A 146 1.23 14.13 -8.81
CA GLN A 146 0.07 13.24 -8.79
C GLN A 146 0.32 11.99 -7.96
N LEU A 147 1.53 11.47 -7.99
CA LEU A 147 1.92 10.29 -7.24
C LEU A 147 1.92 10.54 -5.72
N GLU A 148 2.43 11.68 -5.26
CA GLU A 148 2.39 12.06 -3.85
C GLU A 148 0.94 12.16 -3.33
N LEU A 149 0.05 12.79 -4.12
CA LEU A 149 -1.38 12.87 -3.81
C LEU A 149 -2.05 11.48 -3.83
N ALA A 150 -1.69 10.64 -4.80
CA ALA A 150 -2.22 9.28 -4.90
C ALA A 150 -1.81 8.43 -3.70
N LEU A 151 -0.53 8.45 -3.30
CA LEU A 151 -0.02 7.73 -2.14
C LEU A 151 -0.72 8.14 -0.84
N SER A 152 -0.81 9.43 -0.58
CA SER A 152 -1.49 9.95 0.62
C SER A 152 -2.94 9.48 0.70
N SER A 153 -3.70 9.67 -0.38
CA SER A 153 -5.11 9.28 -0.42
C SER A 153 -5.34 7.77 -0.38
N THR A 154 -4.48 6.97 -1.02
CA THR A 154 -4.61 5.50 -1.01
C THR A 154 -4.34 4.95 0.38
N LYS A 155 -3.28 5.40 1.06
CA LYS A 155 -3.00 5.04 2.45
C LYS A 155 -4.13 5.42 3.41
N THR A 156 -4.76 6.59 3.21
CA THR A 156 -5.90 6.99 4.03
C THR A 156 -7.08 6.05 3.83
N LYS A 157 -7.37 5.64 2.60
CA LYS A 157 -8.46 4.70 2.30
C LYS A 157 -8.20 3.31 2.87
N GLU A 158 -6.98 2.80 2.71
CA GLU A 158 -6.55 1.54 3.31
C GLU A 158 -6.73 1.56 4.83
N ALA A 159 -6.26 2.61 5.50
CA ALA A 159 -6.45 2.77 6.93
C ALA A 159 -7.93 2.78 7.36
N LEU A 160 -8.81 3.45 6.61
CA LEU A 160 -10.23 3.56 6.93
C LEU A 160 -11.04 2.29 6.63
N PHE A 161 -10.77 1.64 5.50
CA PHE A 161 -11.60 0.52 5.02
C PHE A 161 -11.05 -0.86 5.38
N GLU A 162 -9.81 -0.97 5.75
CA GLU A 162 -9.16 -2.23 6.10
C GLU A 162 -8.68 -2.23 7.55
N ASN A 163 -7.74 -1.36 7.90
CA ASN A 163 -7.08 -1.41 9.19
C ASN A 163 -8.02 -1.07 10.37
N MET A 164 -8.87 -0.05 10.24
CA MET A 164 -9.79 0.32 11.32
C MET A 164 -10.85 -0.75 11.61
N PRO A 165 -11.58 -1.31 10.60
CA PRO A 165 -12.51 -2.39 10.85
C PRO A 165 -11.84 -3.64 11.42
N MET A 166 -10.65 -4.01 10.92
CA MET A 166 -9.90 -5.15 11.42
C MET A 166 -9.47 -4.96 12.88
N LEU A 167 -9.01 -3.76 13.24
CA LEU A 167 -8.65 -3.43 14.61
C LEU A 167 -9.86 -3.58 15.55
N VAL A 168 -11.03 -3.08 15.16
CA VAL A 168 -12.27 -3.23 15.94
C VAL A 168 -12.60 -4.70 16.18
N ILE A 169 -12.50 -5.54 15.14
CA ILE A 169 -12.78 -6.97 15.26
C ILE A 169 -11.77 -7.65 16.20
N VAL A 170 -10.48 -7.32 16.07
CA VAL A 170 -9.45 -7.87 16.98
C VAL A 170 -9.73 -7.45 18.40
N CYS A 171 -10.09 -6.19 18.67
CA CYS A 171 -10.49 -5.75 20.02
C CYS A 171 -11.71 -6.51 20.56
N LEU A 172 -12.71 -6.81 19.71
CA LEU A 172 -13.87 -7.60 20.10
C LEU A 172 -13.55 -9.06 20.42
N LYS A 173 -12.47 -9.61 19.85
CA LYS A 173 -12.01 -10.98 20.17
C LYS A 173 -11.32 -11.07 21.53
N TRP A 174 -10.69 -10.00 21.99
CA TRP A 174 -9.90 -10.00 23.23
C TRP A 174 -10.71 -9.60 24.48
N HIS A 175 -11.96 -9.23 24.32
CA HIS A 175 -12.93 -8.97 25.40
C HIS A 175 -13.95 -10.07 25.54
#